data_31ab24d750b79097be923ccf7464159e
#
_entry.id   31ab24d750b79097be923ccf7464159e
#
_cell.length_a   1.000
_cell.length_b   1.000
_cell.length_c   1.000
_cell.angle_alpha   90.00
_cell.angle_beta   90.00
_cell.angle_gamma   90.00
#
_symmetry.space_group_name_H-M   'P 1'
#
loop_
_entity.id
_entity.type
_entity.pdbx_description
1 polymer ?
#
loop_
_entity_poly.entity_id
_entity_poly.type
_entity_poly.pdbx_seq_one_letter_code
_entity_poly.pdbx_strand_id
1 'polypeptide(L)'
;MLICTVFHGTSHSFVSKRAAELAGKSYDDLKTVVCHLGNGSSISAVKNGKVVDTSMGMTPMEGLVMGTRCGDMDPTIVEYLAHSLNKSLEEVMVILNKKSGVLGISGVSSDFRDLDKASNEGNERAKLAVEVFSYRTAKYIGSYIAAMNG
;
A
#
# COMPACT_ATOMS: atom_id res chain seq x y z
N MET A 1 -11.01 19.08 11.27
CA MET A 1 -11.08 17.64 11.57
C MET A 1 -11.10 16.90 10.23
N LEU A 2 -9.96 16.36 9.78
CA LEU A 2 -9.91 15.53 8.59
C LEU A 2 -10.64 14.21 8.91
N ILE A 3 -11.73 13.95 8.21
CA ILE A 3 -12.40 12.65 8.28
C ILE A 3 -11.49 11.69 7.49
N CYS A 4 -10.72 10.86 8.18
CA CYS A 4 -10.00 9.77 7.55
C CYS A 4 -11.00 8.75 7.01
N THR A 5 -11.24 8.78 5.71
CA THR A 5 -11.94 7.68 5.04
C THR A 5 -10.99 6.48 4.99
N VAL A 6 -11.33 5.41 5.69
CA VAL A 6 -10.53 4.18 5.65
C VAL A 6 -10.88 3.40 4.39
N PHE A 7 -10.06 3.53 3.35
CA PHE A 7 -10.18 2.68 2.17
C PHE A 7 -9.99 1.21 2.56
N HIS A 8 -10.72 0.30 1.92
CA HIS A 8 -10.83 -1.11 2.30
C HIS A 8 -11.39 -1.34 3.73
N GLY A 9 -12.10 -0.37 4.29
CA GLY A 9 -12.56 -0.38 5.68
C GLY A 9 -13.36 -1.62 6.09
N THR A 10 -14.21 -2.14 5.20
CA THR A 10 -14.95 -3.40 5.42
C THR A 10 -14.00 -4.58 5.62
N SER A 11 -12.97 -4.69 4.78
CA SER A 11 -11.95 -5.74 4.90
C SER A 11 -11.14 -5.60 6.19
N HIS A 12 -10.64 -4.39 6.49
CA HIS A 12 -9.88 -4.13 7.71
C HIS A 12 -10.70 -4.41 8.97
N SER A 13 -11.96 -4.00 9.01
CA SER A 13 -12.86 -4.27 10.13
C SER A 13 -13.13 -5.76 10.31
N PHE A 14 -13.43 -6.47 9.23
CA PHE A 14 -13.69 -7.90 9.28
C PHE A 14 -12.46 -8.69 9.74
N VAL A 15 -11.30 -8.45 9.12
CA VAL A 15 -10.08 -9.20 9.40
C VAL A 15 -9.58 -8.95 10.83
N SER A 16 -9.62 -7.69 11.31
CA SER A 16 -9.19 -7.37 12.68
C SER A 16 -10.06 -8.03 13.74
N LYS A 17 -11.38 -8.06 13.55
CA LYS A 17 -12.31 -8.75 14.45
C LYS A 17 -12.08 -10.26 14.42
N ARG A 18 -11.95 -10.83 13.22
CA ARG A 18 -11.70 -12.26 13.06
C ARG A 18 -10.37 -12.69 13.68
N ALA A 19 -9.33 -11.86 13.59
CA ALA A 19 -8.06 -12.09 14.26
C ALA A 19 -8.20 -12.15 15.79
N ALA A 20 -9.01 -11.26 16.37
CA ALA A 20 -9.29 -11.28 17.81
C ALA A 20 -10.00 -12.58 18.24
N GLU A 21 -11.01 -13.01 17.51
CA GLU A 21 -11.71 -14.28 17.76
C GLU A 21 -10.76 -15.47 17.72
N LEU A 22 -9.92 -15.57 16.68
CA LEU A 22 -8.95 -16.66 16.50
C LEU A 22 -7.87 -16.66 17.59
N ALA A 23 -7.49 -15.48 18.09
CA ALA A 23 -6.54 -15.33 19.18
C ALA A 23 -7.16 -15.59 20.55
N GLY A 24 -8.48 -15.75 20.64
CA GLY A 24 -9.20 -15.90 21.92
C GLY A 24 -9.08 -14.67 22.83
N LYS A 25 -8.98 -13.47 22.23
CA LYS A 25 -8.81 -12.21 22.96
C LYS A 25 -9.98 -11.24 22.68
N SER A 26 -10.25 -10.34 23.61
CA SER A 26 -11.17 -9.25 23.38
C SER A 26 -10.64 -8.33 22.28
N TYR A 27 -11.51 -7.93 21.36
CA TYR A 27 -11.16 -6.99 20.29
C TYR A 27 -10.68 -5.64 20.82
N ASP A 28 -11.25 -5.21 21.96
CA ASP A 28 -10.91 -3.96 22.61
C ASP A 28 -9.56 -3.99 23.35
N ASP A 29 -8.96 -5.16 23.53
CA ASP A 29 -7.65 -5.32 24.19
C ASP A 29 -6.51 -5.50 23.20
N LEU A 30 -6.82 -5.54 21.89
CA LEU A 30 -5.82 -5.84 20.87
C LEU A 30 -5.27 -4.59 20.18
N LYS A 31 -4.00 -4.71 19.80
CA LYS A 31 -3.34 -3.86 18.80
C LYS A 31 -3.07 -4.72 17.58
N THR A 32 -3.65 -4.36 16.45
CA THR A 32 -3.58 -5.17 15.24
C THR A 32 -3.16 -4.31 14.06
N VAL A 33 -2.18 -4.76 13.31
CA VAL A 33 -1.85 -4.21 12.00
C VAL A 33 -2.49 -5.10 10.94
N VAL A 34 -3.42 -4.55 10.17
CA VAL A 34 -4.11 -5.28 9.12
C VAL A 34 -3.58 -4.87 7.77
N CYS A 35 -3.10 -5.83 6.99
CA CYS A 35 -2.60 -5.64 5.65
C CYS A 35 -3.61 -6.18 4.63
N HIS A 36 -4.22 -5.29 3.85
CA HIS A 36 -5.02 -5.63 2.68
C HIS A 36 -4.12 -5.47 1.45
N LEU A 37 -3.64 -6.59 0.90
CA LEU A 37 -2.64 -6.61 -0.17
C LEU A 37 -3.24 -7.18 -1.46
N GLY A 38 -3.75 -6.29 -2.30
CA GLY A 38 -4.30 -6.58 -3.62
C GLY A 38 -3.70 -5.66 -4.69
N ASN A 39 -4.36 -5.52 -5.84
CA ASN A 39 -3.97 -4.52 -6.85
C ASN A 39 -4.03 -3.09 -6.27
N GLY A 40 -5.05 -2.79 -5.43
CA GLY A 40 -5.00 -1.72 -4.45
C GLY A 40 -4.55 -2.31 -3.12
N SER A 41 -3.60 -1.68 -2.43
CA SER A 41 -3.08 -2.17 -1.16
C SER A 41 -3.14 -1.09 -0.08
N SER A 42 -3.60 -1.46 1.11
CA SER A 42 -3.58 -0.57 2.26
C SER A 42 -3.26 -1.32 3.55
N ILE A 43 -2.68 -0.61 4.50
CA ILE A 43 -2.43 -1.11 5.85
C ILE A 43 -3.15 -0.21 6.83
N SER A 44 -3.73 -0.78 7.87
CA SER A 44 -4.35 -0.02 8.95
C SER A 44 -3.83 -0.47 10.31
N ALA A 45 -3.71 0.49 11.22
CA ALA A 45 -3.44 0.28 12.62
C ALA A 45 -4.76 0.31 13.39
N VAL A 46 -5.08 -0.79 14.06
CA VAL A 46 -6.29 -0.93 14.89
C VAL A 46 -5.85 -1.12 16.33
N LYS A 47 -6.25 -0.19 17.19
CA LYS A 47 -5.94 -0.23 18.62
C LYS A 47 -7.23 -0.13 19.42
N ASN A 48 -7.44 -1.08 20.32
CA ASN A 48 -8.61 -1.11 21.21
C ASN A 48 -9.93 -0.99 20.42
N GLY A 49 -10.06 -1.82 19.37
CA GLY A 49 -11.26 -1.85 18.53
C GLY A 49 -11.45 -0.65 17.58
N LYS A 50 -10.52 0.30 17.55
CA LYS A 50 -10.61 1.53 16.73
C LYS A 50 -9.43 1.67 15.78
N VAL A 51 -9.70 2.07 14.54
CA VAL A 51 -8.65 2.45 13.60
C VAL A 51 -8.02 3.75 14.09
N VAL A 52 -6.70 3.74 14.30
CA VAL A 52 -5.92 4.91 14.74
C VAL A 52 -5.08 5.49 13.60
N ASP A 53 -4.80 4.70 12.57
CA ASP A 53 -4.08 5.13 11.38
C ASP A 53 -4.37 4.24 10.17
N THR A 54 -4.14 4.76 8.96
CA THR A 54 -4.27 4.03 7.70
C THR A 54 -3.31 4.59 6.65
N SER A 55 -2.80 3.72 5.78
CA SER A 55 -1.79 4.09 4.78
C SER A 55 -2.31 4.87 3.58
N MET A 56 -3.60 4.78 3.26
CA MET A 56 -4.20 5.59 2.21
C MET A 56 -4.67 6.92 2.78
N GLY A 57 -4.48 8.02 2.03
CA GLY A 57 -4.82 9.36 2.47
C GLY A 57 -6.14 9.86 1.91
N MET A 58 -6.14 11.08 1.35
CA MET A 58 -7.32 11.67 0.72
C MET A 58 -7.81 10.83 -0.47
N THR A 59 -6.89 10.18 -1.16
CA THR A 59 -7.18 9.27 -2.28
C THR A 59 -6.53 7.91 -2.03
N PRO A 60 -6.96 6.85 -2.74
CA PRO A 60 -6.33 5.52 -2.61
C PRO A 60 -4.98 5.42 -3.35
N MET A 61 -4.31 6.54 -3.63
CA MET A 61 -3.00 6.56 -4.28
C MET A 61 -1.85 6.62 -3.27
N GLU A 62 -2.04 7.32 -2.15
CA GLU A 62 -1.07 7.44 -1.06
C GLU A 62 -0.86 6.07 -0.38
N GLY A 63 0.34 5.85 0.16
CA GLY A 63 0.67 4.68 0.94
C GLY A 63 1.65 3.74 0.26
N LEU A 64 1.29 2.47 0.20
CA LEU A 64 2.12 1.42 -0.40
C LEU A 64 2.34 1.64 -1.90
N VAL A 65 3.48 1.17 -2.39
CA VAL A 65 3.61 0.84 -3.82
C VAL A 65 2.61 -0.28 -4.10
N MET A 66 1.72 -0.09 -5.07
CA MET A 66 0.62 -1.02 -5.35
C MET A 66 0.81 -1.70 -6.70
N GLY A 67 -0.20 -2.40 -7.18
CA GLY A 67 -0.15 -3.03 -8.51
C GLY A 67 0.21 -2.04 -9.63
N THR A 68 -0.52 -0.93 -9.70
CA THR A 68 -0.34 0.12 -10.73
C THR A 68 -0.12 1.52 -10.18
N ARG A 69 -0.39 1.77 -8.89
CA ARG A 69 -0.25 3.08 -8.24
C ARG A 69 1.12 3.25 -7.60
N CYS A 70 1.66 4.46 -7.68
CA CYS A 70 3.01 4.76 -7.18
C CYS A 70 3.17 4.63 -5.65
N GLY A 71 2.10 4.87 -4.87
CA GLY A 71 2.22 5.05 -3.41
C GLY A 71 2.88 6.38 -3.05
N ASP A 72 3.47 6.43 -1.85
CA ASP A 72 4.15 7.62 -1.35
C ASP A 72 5.34 8.04 -2.22
N MET A 73 5.42 9.31 -2.48
CA MET A 73 6.48 9.94 -3.28
C MET A 73 6.69 11.39 -2.85
N ASP A 74 7.81 11.96 -3.22
CA ASP A 74 8.03 13.39 -3.10
C ASP A 74 7.07 14.13 -4.08
N PRO A 75 6.27 15.10 -3.59
CA PRO A 75 5.33 15.86 -4.43
C PRO A 75 5.98 16.58 -5.61
N THR A 76 7.25 17.00 -5.48
CA THR A 76 7.98 17.70 -6.55
C THR A 76 8.24 16.83 -7.79
N ILE A 77 8.16 15.50 -7.63
CA ILE A 77 8.26 14.55 -8.75
C ILE A 77 7.15 14.79 -9.79
N VAL A 78 5.97 15.25 -9.36
CA VAL A 78 4.85 15.53 -10.27
C VAL A 78 5.21 16.63 -11.27
N GLU A 79 5.77 17.73 -10.77
CA GLU A 79 6.25 18.84 -11.60
C GLU A 79 7.42 18.42 -12.49
N TYR A 80 8.38 17.72 -11.92
CA TYR A 80 9.53 17.18 -12.66
C TYR A 80 9.09 16.30 -13.83
N LEU A 81 8.15 15.39 -13.62
CA LEU A 81 7.64 14.51 -14.68
C LEU A 81 6.86 15.29 -15.74
N ALA A 82 6.06 16.28 -15.35
CA ALA A 82 5.33 17.13 -16.29
C ALA A 82 6.29 17.82 -17.25
N HIS A 83 7.35 18.44 -16.73
CA HIS A 83 8.36 19.09 -17.54
C HIS A 83 9.20 18.11 -18.35
N SER A 84 9.75 17.06 -17.73
CA SER A 84 10.67 16.13 -18.39
C SER A 84 10.01 15.32 -19.51
N LEU A 85 8.72 15.01 -19.36
CA LEU A 85 7.95 14.23 -20.35
C LEU A 85 7.12 15.11 -21.27
N ASN A 86 7.14 16.43 -21.09
CA ASN A 86 6.28 17.39 -21.79
C ASN A 86 4.80 16.97 -21.76
N LYS A 87 4.28 16.72 -20.54
CA LYS A 87 2.93 16.23 -20.29
C LYS A 87 2.14 17.18 -19.42
N SER A 88 0.81 17.15 -19.57
CA SER A 88 -0.09 17.85 -18.66
C SER A 88 -0.10 17.18 -17.27
N LEU A 89 -0.58 17.91 -16.27
CA LEU A 89 -0.73 17.37 -14.91
C LEU A 89 -1.64 16.12 -14.92
N GLU A 90 -2.73 16.15 -15.67
CA GLU A 90 -3.69 15.06 -15.79
C GLU A 90 -3.01 13.80 -16.36
N GLU A 91 -2.17 13.96 -17.38
CA GLU A 91 -1.43 12.86 -17.97
C GLU A 91 -0.41 12.25 -16.99
N VAL A 92 0.28 13.10 -16.20
CA VAL A 92 1.18 12.64 -15.14
C VAL A 92 0.40 11.88 -14.07
N MET A 93 -0.76 12.39 -13.64
CA MET A 93 -1.61 11.69 -12.68
C MET A 93 -2.11 10.33 -13.20
N VAL A 94 -2.36 10.19 -14.50
CA VAL A 94 -2.66 8.89 -15.12
C VAL A 94 -1.47 7.95 -15.02
N ILE A 95 -0.24 8.43 -15.26
CA ILE A 95 0.98 7.61 -15.12
C ILE A 95 1.12 7.11 -13.68
N LEU A 96 1.00 8.00 -12.70
CA LEU A 96 1.15 7.69 -11.29
C LEU A 96 0.09 6.72 -10.76
N ASN A 97 -1.14 6.78 -11.29
CA ASN A 97 -2.24 5.91 -10.87
C ASN A 97 -2.30 4.56 -11.61
N LYS A 98 -1.93 4.51 -12.90
CA LYS A 98 -2.24 3.36 -13.78
C LYS A 98 -1.02 2.70 -14.42
N LYS A 99 0.14 3.36 -14.39
CA LYS A 99 1.36 2.91 -15.09
C LYS A 99 2.60 2.87 -14.20
N SER A 100 2.39 3.00 -12.89
CA SER A 100 3.43 2.97 -11.86
C SER A 100 3.34 1.68 -11.04
N GLY A 101 3.68 1.72 -9.77
CA GLY A 101 3.60 0.56 -8.90
C GLY A 101 4.54 -0.57 -9.32
N VAL A 102 4.18 -1.81 -8.95
CA VAL A 102 4.99 -2.97 -9.33
C VAL A 102 4.96 -3.21 -10.84
N LEU A 103 3.87 -2.82 -11.53
CA LEU A 103 3.82 -2.81 -12.99
C LEU A 103 4.90 -1.92 -13.59
N GLY A 104 5.02 -0.69 -13.13
CA GLY A 104 6.00 0.28 -13.61
C GLY A 104 7.44 -0.13 -13.32
N ILE A 105 7.69 -0.70 -12.14
CA ILE A 105 9.02 -1.19 -11.74
C ILE A 105 9.40 -2.41 -12.57
N SER A 106 8.53 -3.41 -12.64
CA SER A 106 8.82 -4.67 -13.33
C SER A 106 8.83 -4.54 -14.84
N GLY A 107 7.89 -3.74 -15.38
CA GLY A 107 7.59 -3.72 -16.81
C GLY A 107 6.91 -5.00 -17.31
N VAL A 108 6.44 -5.86 -16.42
CA VAL A 108 5.85 -7.18 -16.74
C VAL A 108 4.34 -7.18 -16.46
N SER A 109 3.95 -7.05 -15.19
CA SER A 109 2.56 -7.19 -14.75
C SER A 109 2.32 -6.48 -13.44
N SER A 110 1.04 -6.22 -13.11
CA SER A 110 0.60 -5.84 -11.78
C SER A 110 0.19 -7.04 -10.92
N ASP A 111 0.14 -8.24 -11.49
CA ASP A 111 -0.19 -9.47 -10.80
C ASP A 111 1.07 -10.14 -10.23
N PHE A 112 1.07 -10.37 -8.92
CA PHE A 112 2.22 -10.96 -8.24
C PHE A 112 2.53 -12.38 -8.69
N ARG A 113 1.56 -13.14 -9.20
CA ARG A 113 1.80 -14.48 -9.77
C ARG A 113 2.69 -14.40 -11.01
N ASP A 114 2.46 -13.41 -11.85
CA ASP A 114 3.28 -13.14 -13.03
C ASP A 114 4.68 -12.63 -12.64
N LEU A 115 4.75 -11.78 -11.59
CA LEU A 115 6.01 -11.26 -11.07
C LEU A 115 6.87 -12.38 -10.47
N ASP A 116 6.28 -13.27 -9.69
CA ASP A 116 6.98 -14.41 -9.10
C ASP A 116 7.51 -15.34 -10.19
N LYS A 117 6.69 -15.64 -11.20
CA LYS A 117 7.10 -16.43 -12.35
C LYS A 117 8.27 -15.77 -13.08
N ALA A 118 8.15 -14.49 -13.47
CA ALA A 118 9.20 -13.77 -14.17
C ALA A 118 10.49 -13.67 -13.35
N SER A 119 10.38 -13.45 -12.03
CA SER A 119 11.52 -13.42 -11.11
C SER A 119 12.26 -14.77 -11.08
N ASN A 120 11.53 -15.87 -11.01
CA ASN A 120 12.10 -17.23 -11.02
C ASN A 120 12.75 -17.59 -12.38
N GLU A 121 12.30 -16.94 -13.45
CA GLU A 121 12.90 -17.04 -14.81
C GLU A 121 14.10 -16.08 -14.99
N GLY A 122 14.52 -15.36 -13.92
CA GLY A 122 15.70 -14.50 -13.93
C GLY A 122 15.43 -13.04 -14.31
N ASN A 123 14.18 -12.58 -14.29
CA ASN A 123 13.87 -11.16 -14.54
C ASN A 123 14.17 -10.32 -13.29
N GLU A 124 15.30 -9.62 -13.28
CA GLU A 124 15.77 -8.79 -12.16
C GLU A 124 14.81 -7.64 -11.83
N ARG A 125 14.10 -7.08 -12.80
CA ARG A 125 13.11 -6.01 -12.54
C ARG A 125 11.85 -6.54 -11.85
N ALA A 126 11.41 -7.74 -12.19
CA ALA A 126 10.31 -8.40 -11.50
C ALA A 126 10.70 -8.71 -10.04
N LYS A 127 11.89 -9.21 -9.81
CA LYS A 127 12.45 -9.42 -8.47
C LYS A 127 12.50 -8.13 -7.67
N LEU A 128 13.06 -7.06 -8.25
CA LEU A 128 13.11 -5.74 -7.62
C LEU A 128 11.72 -5.21 -7.25
N ALA A 129 10.72 -5.41 -8.11
CA ALA A 129 9.34 -4.97 -7.85
C ALA A 129 8.75 -5.64 -6.59
N VAL A 130 8.97 -6.95 -6.43
CA VAL A 130 8.54 -7.71 -5.24
C VAL A 130 9.31 -7.25 -3.99
N GLU A 131 10.61 -7.03 -4.10
CA GLU A 131 11.46 -6.54 -2.99
C GLU A 131 11.01 -5.14 -2.52
N VAL A 132 10.76 -4.21 -3.46
CA VAL A 132 10.28 -2.85 -3.14
C VAL A 132 8.91 -2.91 -2.45
N PHE A 133 7.98 -3.71 -2.96
CA PHE A 133 6.67 -3.89 -2.35
C PHE A 133 6.78 -4.43 -0.92
N SER A 134 7.58 -5.47 -0.72
CA SER A 134 7.80 -6.09 0.59
C SER A 134 8.45 -5.13 1.58
N TYR A 135 9.48 -4.40 1.13
CA TYR A 135 10.16 -3.40 1.94
C TYR A 135 9.22 -2.26 2.38
N ARG A 136 8.41 -1.72 1.46
CA ARG A 136 7.44 -0.65 1.78
C ARG A 136 6.37 -1.16 2.74
N THR A 137 5.90 -2.38 2.56
CA THR A 137 4.96 -3.04 3.47
C THR A 137 5.55 -3.17 4.87
N ALA A 138 6.78 -3.65 5.00
CA ALA A 138 7.49 -3.78 6.28
C ALA A 138 7.66 -2.44 6.99
N LYS A 139 7.97 -1.35 6.25
CA LYS A 139 8.05 0.00 6.82
C LYS A 139 6.73 0.45 7.44
N TYR A 140 5.60 0.24 6.76
CA TYR A 140 4.29 0.59 7.29
C TYR A 140 3.92 -0.23 8.52
N ILE A 141 4.19 -1.55 8.50
CA ILE A 141 3.98 -2.41 9.67
C ILE A 141 4.80 -1.89 10.85
N GLY A 142 6.09 -1.60 10.65
CA GLY A 142 6.97 -1.09 11.69
C GLY A 142 6.51 0.28 12.25
N SER A 143 6.10 1.21 11.37
CA SER A 143 5.59 2.52 11.78
C SER A 143 4.32 2.39 12.63
N TYR A 144 3.42 1.50 12.26
CA TYR A 144 2.15 1.29 12.98
C TYR A 144 2.33 0.55 14.30
N ILE A 145 3.29 -0.37 14.38
CA ILE A 145 3.69 -0.96 15.67
C ILE A 145 4.19 0.14 16.60
N ALA A 146 5.06 1.04 16.12
CA ALA A 146 5.58 2.16 16.90
C ALA A 146 4.45 3.15 17.30
N ALA A 147 3.57 3.51 16.36
CA ALA A 147 2.45 4.43 16.61
C ALA A 147 1.46 3.90 17.66
N MET A 148 1.33 2.59 17.79
CA MET A 148 0.48 1.95 18.78
C MET A 148 1.19 1.67 20.11
N ASN A 149 2.48 1.98 20.26
CA ASN A 149 3.34 1.64 21.40
C ASN A 149 3.48 0.12 21.60
N GLY A 150 3.91 -0.56 20.56
CA GLY A 150 4.15 -2.01 20.56
C GLY A 150 2.90 -2.83 20.40
#